data_cbdd99ab4410d107007c2990ae688273
#
_entry.id   cbdd99ab4410d107007c2990ae688273
#
_cell.length_a   1.000
_cell.length_b   1.000
_cell.length_c   1.000
_cell.angle_alpha   90.00
_cell.angle_beta   90.00
_cell.angle_gamma   90.00
#
_symmetry.space_group_name_H-M   'P 1'
#
loop_
_entity.id
_entity.type
_entity.pdbx_description
1 polymer ?
#
loop_
_entity_poly.entity_id
_entity_poly.type
_entity_poly.pdbx_seq_one_letter_code
_entity_poly.pdbx_strand_id
1 'polypeptide(L)'
;MKVELYYVMSIVDRRQADAMLNIHRGLQLAVVLENLGYGTATSEHLLLYDLEQSDKAVITTIAGAPLVKKLIATAEEKLYIDIPGNGIMMAIPMKSVGGGKTLAYFTEGQEVGGTAPMMTFEQELIVVILNEGHADTVMDAARSAGATGGTVLHAKGTGKGETEKFYGVSLAEEKDMIYILAATDKKAAIMKAINEQCGVGTHAGAVSFSVPVSEVAGVRRLTER
;
A
#
# COMPACT_ATOMS: atom_id res chain seq x y z
N MET A 1 -29.21 -3.20 3.50
CA MET A 1 -27.91 -3.73 4.01
C MET A 1 -26.91 -2.60 3.94
N LYS A 2 -26.30 -2.25 5.07
CA LYS A 2 -25.35 -1.14 5.12
C LYS A 2 -24.02 -1.59 4.51
N VAL A 3 -23.51 -0.86 3.51
CA VAL A 3 -22.27 -1.21 2.82
C VAL A 3 -21.09 -0.51 3.51
N GLU A 4 -20.09 -1.28 3.93
CA GLU A 4 -18.78 -0.75 4.34
C GLU A 4 -17.90 -0.65 3.10
N LEU A 5 -17.25 0.50 2.92
CA LEU A 5 -16.33 0.74 1.80
C LEU A 5 -14.88 0.57 2.25
N TYR A 6 -14.10 0.02 1.36
CA TYR A 6 -12.66 -0.22 1.53
C TYR A 6 -11.88 0.36 0.37
N TYR A 7 -10.75 0.96 0.69
CA TYR A 7 -9.68 1.22 -0.27
C TYR A 7 -8.83 -0.04 -0.35
N VAL A 8 -8.86 -0.72 -1.48
CA VAL A 8 -8.14 -1.97 -1.68
C VAL A 8 -6.87 -1.70 -2.48
N MET A 9 -5.76 -2.21 -1.99
CA MET A 9 -4.45 -2.12 -2.61
C MET A 9 -3.92 -3.51 -2.89
N SER A 10 -3.53 -3.77 -4.14
CA SER A 10 -2.88 -4.99 -4.60
C SER A 10 -1.48 -4.65 -5.10
N ILE A 11 -0.45 -5.23 -4.53
CA ILE A 11 0.94 -5.07 -4.94
C ILE A 11 1.39 -6.40 -5.52
N VAL A 12 1.64 -6.44 -6.81
CA VAL A 12 2.03 -7.65 -7.53
C VAL A 12 3.29 -7.42 -8.35
N ASP A 13 3.93 -8.49 -8.84
CA ASP A 13 4.96 -8.36 -9.86
C ASP A 13 4.38 -7.69 -11.11
N ARG A 14 5.15 -6.83 -11.76
CA ARG A 14 4.70 -6.11 -12.96
C ARG A 14 4.19 -7.04 -14.05
N ARG A 15 4.76 -8.24 -14.17
CA ARG A 15 4.32 -9.26 -15.14
C ARG A 15 2.92 -9.80 -14.86
N GLN A 16 2.44 -9.69 -13.62
CA GLN A 16 1.11 -10.12 -13.19
C GLN A 16 0.06 -8.98 -13.20
N ALA A 17 0.48 -7.74 -13.52
CA ALA A 17 -0.41 -6.57 -13.48
C ALA A 17 -1.65 -6.76 -14.36
N ASP A 18 -1.50 -7.18 -15.61
CA ASP A 18 -2.63 -7.40 -16.53
C ASP A 18 -3.60 -8.47 -16.02
N ALA A 19 -3.08 -9.54 -15.41
CA ALA A 19 -3.91 -10.60 -14.84
C ALA A 19 -4.71 -10.07 -13.64
N MET A 20 -4.10 -9.27 -12.77
CA MET A 20 -4.78 -8.62 -11.66
C MET A 20 -5.81 -7.60 -12.16
N LEU A 21 -5.48 -6.77 -13.14
CA LEU A 21 -6.43 -5.82 -13.76
C LEU A 21 -7.64 -6.54 -14.38
N ASN A 22 -7.43 -7.71 -15.00
CA ASN A 22 -8.52 -8.51 -15.54
C ASN A 22 -9.46 -9.05 -14.45
N ILE A 23 -8.95 -9.39 -13.26
CA ILE A 23 -9.77 -9.74 -12.10
C ILE A 23 -10.65 -8.54 -11.70
N HIS A 24 -10.05 -7.34 -11.60
CA HIS A 24 -10.78 -6.12 -11.25
C HIS A 24 -11.89 -5.80 -12.29
N ARG A 25 -11.58 -5.91 -13.59
CA ARG A 25 -12.56 -5.70 -14.68
C ARG A 25 -13.69 -6.73 -14.62
N GLY A 26 -13.37 -7.98 -14.38
CA GLY A 26 -14.35 -9.06 -14.25
C GLY A 26 -15.33 -8.88 -13.08
N LEU A 27 -14.92 -8.13 -12.06
CA LEU A 27 -15.77 -7.75 -10.93
C LEU A 27 -16.47 -6.39 -11.12
N GLN A 28 -16.28 -5.75 -12.28
CA GLN A 28 -16.88 -4.45 -12.64
C GLN A 28 -16.61 -3.34 -11.60
N LEU A 29 -15.40 -3.31 -11.04
CA LEU A 29 -15.02 -2.30 -10.07
C LEU A 29 -14.97 -0.92 -10.73
N ALA A 30 -15.60 0.07 -10.09
CA ALA A 30 -15.87 1.38 -10.69
C ALA A 30 -14.60 2.24 -10.89
N VAL A 31 -13.61 2.09 -10.02
CA VAL A 31 -12.35 2.82 -10.10
C VAL A 31 -11.21 1.81 -9.93
N VAL A 32 -10.30 1.79 -10.89
CA VAL A 32 -9.07 1.00 -10.82
C VAL A 32 -7.92 1.88 -11.29
N LEU A 33 -6.93 2.07 -10.42
CA LEU A 33 -5.73 2.84 -10.71
C LEU A 33 -4.51 1.92 -10.61
N GLU A 34 -3.57 2.08 -11.53
CA GLU A 34 -2.30 1.38 -11.53
C GLU A 34 -1.15 2.38 -11.38
N ASN A 35 -0.23 2.07 -10.49
CA ASN A 35 1.02 2.79 -10.30
C ASN A 35 2.18 1.79 -10.39
N LEU A 36 3.32 2.27 -10.89
CA LEU A 36 4.54 1.47 -10.95
C LEU A 36 5.43 1.78 -9.75
N GLY A 37 6.10 0.77 -9.25
CA GLY A 37 7.02 0.86 -8.14
C GLY A 37 8.02 -0.30 -8.15
N TYR A 38 8.80 -0.43 -7.10
CA TYR A 38 9.74 -1.54 -6.93
C TYR A 38 9.73 -2.08 -5.49
N GLY A 39 10.05 -3.36 -5.37
CA GLY A 39 10.16 -4.02 -4.07
C GLY A 39 11.50 -3.71 -3.41
N THR A 40 11.52 -3.60 -2.09
CA THR A 40 12.72 -3.32 -1.28
C THR A 40 13.25 -4.54 -0.54
N ALA A 41 12.83 -5.76 -0.92
CA ALA A 41 13.31 -6.98 -0.28
C ALA A 41 14.84 -7.10 -0.46
N THR A 42 15.54 -7.47 0.62
CA THR A 42 16.99 -7.66 0.56
C THR A 42 17.34 -8.94 -0.19
N SER A 43 18.56 -9.00 -0.77
CA SER A 43 19.06 -10.19 -1.47
C SER A 43 18.97 -11.47 -0.63
N GLU A 44 19.20 -11.37 0.68
CA GLU A 44 19.07 -12.51 1.61
C GLU A 44 17.63 -13.02 1.71
N HIS A 45 16.64 -12.12 1.80
CA HIS A 45 15.23 -12.48 1.80
C HIS A 45 14.77 -13.05 0.46
N LEU A 46 15.26 -12.48 -0.65
CA LEU A 46 14.95 -12.97 -1.99
C LEU A 46 15.50 -14.38 -2.22
N LEU A 47 16.74 -14.63 -1.78
CA LEU A 47 17.38 -15.96 -1.88
C LEU A 47 16.65 -17.04 -1.05
N LEU A 48 16.11 -16.69 0.12
CA LEU A 48 15.33 -17.62 0.94
C LEU A 48 14.09 -18.18 0.24
N TYR A 49 13.52 -17.43 -0.72
CA TYR A 49 12.32 -17.80 -1.46
C TYR A 49 12.57 -18.00 -2.96
N ASP A 50 13.85 -18.05 -3.38
CA ASP A 50 14.24 -18.14 -4.79
C ASP A 50 13.60 -17.04 -5.66
N LEU A 51 13.59 -15.80 -5.15
CA LEU A 51 12.96 -14.65 -5.77
C LEU A 51 14.02 -13.64 -6.23
N GLU A 52 13.70 -12.90 -7.29
CA GLU A 52 14.51 -11.77 -7.78
C GLU A 52 13.85 -10.43 -7.36
N GLN A 53 14.70 -9.39 -7.21
CA GLN A 53 14.19 -8.03 -7.05
C GLN A 53 13.44 -7.65 -8.34
N SER A 54 12.17 -7.29 -8.20
CA SER A 54 11.33 -7.04 -9.37
C SER A 54 10.57 -5.73 -9.27
N ASP A 55 10.30 -5.16 -10.45
CA ASP A 55 9.34 -4.08 -10.60
C ASP A 55 7.96 -4.53 -10.09
N LYS A 56 7.27 -3.64 -9.41
CA LYS A 56 5.94 -3.88 -8.86
C LYS A 56 4.91 -3.01 -9.55
N ALA A 57 3.71 -3.57 -9.72
CA ALA A 57 2.51 -2.81 -10.00
C ALA A 57 1.69 -2.69 -8.71
N VAL A 58 1.31 -1.47 -8.37
CA VAL A 58 0.42 -1.16 -7.26
C VAL A 58 -0.94 -0.80 -7.85
N ILE A 59 -1.89 -1.72 -7.72
CA ILE A 59 -3.24 -1.57 -8.27
C ILE A 59 -4.18 -1.26 -7.12
N THR A 60 -4.92 -0.16 -7.23
CA THR A 60 -5.81 0.31 -6.19
C THR A 60 -7.24 0.45 -6.70
N THR A 61 -8.19 0.15 -5.83
CA THR A 61 -9.63 0.27 -6.12
C THR A 61 -10.42 0.63 -4.87
N ILE A 62 -11.69 0.98 -5.05
CA ILE A 62 -12.66 1.16 -3.97
C ILE A 62 -13.77 0.13 -4.15
N ALA A 63 -14.06 -0.62 -3.10
CA ALA A 63 -15.06 -1.69 -3.16
C ALA A 63 -15.80 -1.85 -1.81
N GLY A 64 -17.02 -2.34 -1.87
CA GLY A 64 -17.78 -2.78 -0.70
C GLY A 64 -17.29 -4.14 -0.17
N ALA A 65 -17.54 -4.43 1.09
CA ALA A 65 -17.08 -5.66 1.76
C ALA A 65 -17.34 -6.97 0.98
N PRO A 66 -18.51 -7.19 0.35
CA PRO A 66 -18.73 -8.40 -0.44
C PRO A 66 -17.79 -8.54 -1.65
N LEU A 67 -17.53 -7.40 -2.35
CA LEU A 67 -16.62 -7.38 -3.50
C LEU A 67 -15.16 -7.52 -3.07
N VAL A 68 -14.77 -6.97 -1.93
CA VAL A 68 -13.43 -7.17 -1.34
C VAL A 68 -13.14 -8.64 -1.13
N LYS A 69 -14.04 -9.36 -0.46
CA LYS A 69 -13.90 -10.80 -0.21
C LYS A 69 -13.80 -11.60 -1.51
N LYS A 70 -14.66 -11.27 -2.50
CA LYS A 70 -14.63 -11.92 -3.80
C LYS A 70 -13.35 -11.61 -4.57
N LEU A 71 -12.86 -10.38 -4.50
CA LEU A 71 -11.62 -9.95 -5.14
C LEU A 71 -10.42 -10.72 -4.57
N ILE A 72 -10.30 -10.78 -3.24
CA ILE A 72 -9.21 -11.52 -2.55
C ILE A 72 -9.29 -13.00 -2.93
N ALA A 73 -10.43 -13.66 -2.77
CA ALA A 73 -10.59 -15.08 -3.11
C ALA A 73 -10.26 -15.38 -4.57
N THR A 74 -10.66 -14.50 -5.50
CA THR A 74 -10.32 -14.67 -6.93
C THR A 74 -8.82 -14.48 -7.20
N ALA A 75 -8.16 -13.56 -6.49
CA ALA A 75 -6.72 -13.37 -6.60
C ALA A 75 -5.92 -14.53 -6.00
N GLU A 76 -6.38 -15.11 -4.89
CA GLU A 76 -5.82 -16.33 -4.31
C GLU A 76 -5.95 -17.53 -5.27
N GLU A 77 -7.12 -17.71 -5.87
CA GLU A 77 -7.39 -18.80 -6.81
C GLU A 77 -6.59 -18.69 -8.11
N LYS A 78 -6.52 -17.49 -8.70
CA LYS A 78 -5.98 -17.29 -10.05
C LYS A 78 -4.51 -16.87 -10.08
N LEU A 79 -4.04 -16.15 -9.07
CA LEU A 79 -2.69 -15.60 -9.01
C LEU A 79 -1.88 -16.18 -7.86
N TYR A 80 -2.50 -17.04 -7.05
CA TYR A 80 -1.85 -17.63 -5.86
C TYR A 80 -1.20 -16.56 -4.97
N ILE A 81 -1.93 -15.45 -4.77
CA ILE A 81 -1.40 -14.28 -4.07
C ILE A 81 -1.11 -14.56 -2.58
N ASP A 82 -1.67 -15.63 -2.03
CA ASP A 82 -1.39 -16.15 -0.70
C ASP A 82 -0.01 -16.81 -0.57
N ILE A 83 0.64 -17.13 -1.70
CA ILE A 83 2.01 -17.67 -1.72
C ILE A 83 3.00 -16.52 -1.62
N PRO A 84 3.97 -16.58 -0.67
CA PRO A 84 5.01 -15.57 -0.56
C PRO A 84 5.74 -15.32 -1.89
N GLY A 85 5.90 -14.05 -2.25
CA GLY A 85 6.53 -13.63 -3.51
C GLY A 85 5.56 -13.31 -4.64
N ASN A 86 4.35 -13.86 -4.64
CA ASN A 86 3.36 -13.60 -5.69
C ASN A 86 2.65 -12.25 -5.55
N GLY A 87 2.77 -11.61 -4.39
CA GLY A 87 2.21 -10.29 -4.15
C GLY A 87 1.61 -10.13 -2.75
N ILE A 88 1.01 -8.98 -2.54
CA ILE A 88 0.28 -8.64 -1.32
C ILE A 88 -1.00 -7.94 -1.72
N MET A 89 -2.11 -8.31 -1.09
CA MET A 89 -3.37 -7.59 -1.22
C MET A 89 -3.87 -7.21 0.17
N MET A 90 -4.35 -5.98 0.31
CA MET A 90 -4.84 -5.46 1.58
C MET A 90 -6.08 -4.60 1.38
N ALA A 91 -7.03 -4.67 2.30
CA ALA A 91 -8.22 -3.84 2.35
C ALA A 91 -8.17 -2.91 3.57
N ILE A 92 -8.26 -1.63 3.30
CA ILE A 92 -8.15 -0.54 4.27
C ILE A 92 -9.56 0.06 4.45
N PRO A 93 -10.16 0.02 5.63
CA PRO A 93 -11.52 0.54 5.84
C PRO A 93 -11.55 2.05 5.64
N MET A 94 -12.50 2.52 4.84
CA MET A 94 -12.69 3.95 4.58
C MET A 94 -13.57 4.58 5.65
N LYS A 95 -13.11 5.68 6.22
CA LYS A 95 -13.84 6.41 7.27
C LYS A 95 -14.86 7.39 6.71
N SER A 96 -14.59 7.98 5.53
CA SER A 96 -15.48 8.97 4.91
C SER A 96 -15.25 9.06 3.41
N VAL A 97 -16.29 9.46 2.68
CA VAL A 97 -16.26 9.73 1.24
C VAL A 97 -16.80 11.15 1.01
N GLY A 98 -16.11 11.90 0.17
CA GLY A 98 -16.51 13.28 -0.17
C GLY A 98 -17.66 13.33 -1.18
N GLY A 99 -18.82 13.84 -0.74
CA GLY A 99 -19.98 14.10 -1.59
C GLY A 99 -20.91 12.91 -1.83
N GLY A 100 -22.22 13.18 -1.76
CA GLY A 100 -23.24 12.14 -1.89
C GLY A 100 -23.30 11.45 -3.25
N LYS A 101 -22.97 12.15 -4.34
CA LYS A 101 -22.90 11.57 -5.69
C LYS A 101 -21.73 10.57 -5.81
N THR A 102 -20.57 10.90 -5.24
CA THR A 102 -19.40 10.02 -5.19
C THR A 102 -19.69 8.78 -4.36
N LEU A 103 -20.36 8.96 -3.23
CA LEU A 103 -20.77 7.85 -2.38
C LEU A 103 -21.74 6.91 -3.13
N ALA A 104 -22.78 7.45 -3.77
CA ALA A 104 -23.73 6.68 -4.56
C ALA A 104 -23.05 5.90 -5.70
N TYR A 105 -22.05 6.50 -6.32
CA TYR A 105 -21.25 5.85 -7.36
C TYR A 105 -20.47 4.63 -6.84
N PHE A 106 -19.83 4.74 -5.68
CA PHE A 106 -19.07 3.62 -5.09
C PHE A 106 -19.94 2.55 -4.45
N THR A 107 -21.17 2.89 -4.08
CA THR A 107 -22.09 1.98 -3.41
C THR A 107 -23.18 1.44 -4.34
N GLU A 108 -23.18 1.85 -5.62
CA GLU A 108 -24.27 1.55 -6.57
C GLU A 108 -25.65 1.95 -6.01
N GLY A 109 -25.69 3.06 -5.25
CA GLY A 109 -26.90 3.57 -4.61
C GLY A 109 -27.34 2.84 -3.33
N GLN A 110 -26.55 1.89 -2.83
CA GLN A 110 -26.83 1.23 -1.56
C GLN A 110 -26.51 2.15 -0.37
N GLU A 111 -27.23 1.99 0.74
CA GLU A 111 -26.96 2.75 1.96
C GLU A 111 -25.64 2.33 2.62
N VAL A 112 -24.78 3.31 2.95
CA VAL A 112 -23.53 3.08 3.68
C VAL A 112 -23.81 2.87 5.17
N GLY A 113 -23.14 1.89 5.77
CA GLY A 113 -23.17 1.65 7.20
C GLY A 113 -22.57 2.82 7.98
N GLY A 114 -23.25 3.25 9.05
CA GLY A 114 -22.65 4.17 10.02
C GLY A 114 -21.59 3.47 10.87
N THR A 115 -20.55 4.19 11.26
CA THR A 115 -19.41 3.82 12.13
C THR A 115 -18.82 2.44 11.85
N ALA A 116 -17.59 2.43 11.35
CA ALA A 116 -16.79 1.22 11.31
C ALA A 116 -16.82 0.54 12.70
N PRO A 117 -17.04 -0.78 12.77
CA PRO A 117 -16.98 -1.48 14.05
C PRO A 117 -15.60 -1.22 14.70
N MET A 118 -15.56 -1.20 16.04
CA MET A 118 -14.28 -1.22 16.75
C MET A 118 -13.61 -2.59 16.45
N MET A 119 -12.86 -2.62 15.36
CA MET A 119 -12.08 -3.79 14.96
C MET A 119 -10.69 -3.69 15.55
N THR A 120 -10.21 -4.76 16.16
CA THR A 120 -8.78 -4.93 16.43
C THR A 120 -8.11 -5.35 15.13
N PHE A 121 -7.15 -4.56 14.69
CA PHE A 121 -6.41 -4.84 13.47
C PHE A 121 -5.07 -5.50 13.83
N GLU A 122 -4.75 -6.62 13.19
CA GLU A 122 -3.47 -7.32 13.39
C GLU A 122 -2.36 -6.72 12.55
N GLN A 123 -2.74 -6.05 11.44
CA GLN A 123 -1.81 -5.46 10.49
C GLN A 123 -2.12 -3.98 10.28
N GLU A 124 -1.07 -3.21 10.04
CA GLU A 124 -1.16 -1.81 9.63
C GLU A 124 -0.27 -1.53 8.43
N LEU A 125 -0.73 -0.66 7.55
CA LEU A 125 0.06 -0.12 6.46
C LEU A 125 0.72 1.18 6.94
N ILE A 126 2.04 1.17 7.05
CA ILE A 126 2.83 2.37 7.27
C ILE A 126 3.13 2.99 5.91
N VAL A 127 2.77 4.26 5.76
CA VAL A 127 3.08 5.05 4.57
C VAL A 127 4.14 6.06 4.95
N VAL A 128 5.24 6.06 4.23
CA VAL A 128 6.34 7.02 4.42
C VAL A 128 6.49 7.86 3.17
N ILE A 129 6.51 9.17 3.32
CA ILE A 129 6.78 10.15 2.25
C ILE A 129 8.15 10.76 2.55
N LEU A 130 9.04 10.77 1.57
CA LEU A 130 10.43 11.18 1.75
C LEU A 130 10.99 11.85 0.49
N ASN A 131 12.14 12.49 0.60
CA ASN A 131 12.86 13.03 -0.55
C ASN A 131 13.37 11.88 -1.43
N GLU A 132 13.29 12.05 -2.76
CA GLU A 132 13.76 11.06 -3.72
C GLU A 132 15.21 10.64 -3.45
N GLY A 133 15.49 9.35 -3.68
CA GLY A 133 16.84 8.77 -3.55
C GLY A 133 17.25 8.35 -2.13
N HIS A 134 16.34 8.49 -1.14
CA HIS A 134 16.62 8.10 0.26
C HIS A 134 15.84 6.85 0.72
N ALA A 135 15.21 6.14 -0.22
CA ALA A 135 14.38 4.97 0.10
C ALA A 135 15.16 3.87 0.85
N ASP A 136 16.37 3.57 0.41
CA ASP A 136 17.21 2.54 1.06
C ASP A 136 17.54 2.91 2.51
N THR A 137 17.92 4.17 2.76
CA THR A 137 18.23 4.66 4.13
C THR A 137 17.01 4.52 5.05
N VAL A 138 15.82 4.88 4.55
CA VAL A 138 14.57 4.75 5.31
C VAL A 138 14.22 3.28 5.54
N MET A 139 14.43 2.42 4.54
CA MET A 139 14.17 0.99 4.69
C MET A 139 15.15 0.30 5.64
N ASP A 140 16.41 0.73 5.70
CA ASP A 140 17.38 0.21 6.67
C ASP A 140 16.99 0.58 8.11
N ALA A 141 16.55 1.83 8.34
CA ALA A 141 15.97 2.23 9.61
C ALA A 141 14.73 1.39 9.97
N ALA A 142 13.83 1.18 9.01
CA ALA A 142 12.63 0.36 9.22
C ALA A 142 12.95 -1.10 9.55
N ARG A 143 13.90 -1.71 8.81
CA ARG A 143 14.35 -3.09 9.03
C ARG A 143 15.00 -3.30 10.38
N SER A 144 15.79 -2.33 10.85
CA SER A 144 16.41 -2.39 12.20
C SER A 144 15.36 -2.51 13.31
N ALA A 145 14.14 -2.05 13.06
CA ALA A 145 12.99 -2.13 13.98
C ALA A 145 11.99 -3.25 13.64
N GLY A 146 12.32 -4.14 12.68
CA GLY A 146 11.56 -5.34 12.38
C GLY A 146 10.62 -5.27 11.19
N ALA A 147 10.76 -4.28 10.30
CA ALA A 147 10.09 -4.32 8.99
C ALA A 147 10.71 -5.42 8.12
N THR A 148 9.86 -6.18 7.43
CA THR A 148 10.29 -7.29 6.55
C THR A 148 10.60 -6.83 5.13
N GLY A 149 10.00 -5.71 4.69
CA GLY A 149 10.16 -5.14 3.36
C GLY A 149 9.17 -4.01 3.13
N GLY A 150 9.22 -3.43 1.95
CA GLY A 150 8.31 -2.38 1.53
C GLY A 150 8.26 -2.28 0.00
N THR A 151 7.37 -1.42 -0.49
CA THR A 151 7.26 -1.08 -1.91
C THR A 151 7.43 0.42 -2.05
N VAL A 152 8.34 0.83 -2.91
CA VAL A 152 8.62 2.24 -3.20
C VAL A 152 7.90 2.64 -4.48
N LEU A 153 7.25 3.81 -4.44
CA LEU A 153 6.67 4.47 -5.60
C LEU A 153 7.29 5.85 -5.73
N HIS A 154 7.59 6.25 -6.96
CA HIS A 154 7.97 7.62 -7.25
C HIS A 154 6.72 8.51 -7.32
N ALA A 155 6.80 9.69 -6.73
CA ALA A 155 5.69 10.62 -6.65
C ALA A 155 6.18 12.07 -6.87
N LYS A 156 5.28 12.94 -7.30
CA LYS A 156 5.51 14.37 -7.38
C LYS A 156 4.86 15.08 -6.20
N GLY A 157 5.65 15.78 -5.39
CA GLY A 157 5.14 16.66 -4.35
C GLY A 157 4.50 17.91 -4.97
N THR A 158 3.25 18.21 -4.55
CA THR A 158 2.54 19.43 -4.97
C THR A 158 2.35 20.40 -3.80
N GLY A 159 3.14 20.24 -2.74
CA GLY A 159 3.06 21.03 -1.52
C GLY A 159 3.44 22.51 -1.72
N LYS A 160 3.09 23.34 -0.74
CA LYS A 160 3.39 24.78 -0.72
C LYS A 160 4.85 25.07 -0.31
N GLY A 161 5.82 24.41 -0.93
CA GLY A 161 7.21 24.88 -0.90
C GLY A 161 7.39 26.01 -1.89
N GLU A 162 8.34 26.91 -1.65
CA GLU A 162 8.79 27.85 -2.68
C GLU A 162 9.31 27.01 -3.86
N THR A 163 8.45 26.83 -4.84
CA THR A 163 8.80 26.15 -6.08
C THR A 163 9.79 27.06 -6.80
N GLU A 164 11.07 26.69 -6.83
CA GLU A 164 12.03 27.36 -7.69
C GLU A 164 11.51 27.29 -9.12
N LYS A 165 11.11 28.45 -9.63
CA LYS A 165 10.69 28.58 -11.02
C LYS A 165 11.92 28.68 -11.89
N PHE A 166 12.30 27.57 -12.49
CA PHE A 166 13.32 27.59 -13.53
C PHE A 166 12.65 27.92 -14.86
N TYR A 167 12.97 29.10 -15.45
CA TYR A 167 12.36 29.63 -16.69
C TYR A 167 10.83 29.62 -16.72
N GLY A 168 10.17 29.86 -15.59
CA GLY A 168 8.70 29.90 -15.50
C GLY A 168 8.04 28.53 -15.36
N VAL A 169 8.81 27.44 -15.33
CA VAL A 169 8.35 26.08 -15.06
C VAL A 169 8.48 25.81 -13.56
N SER A 170 7.39 25.43 -12.93
CA SER A 170 7.39 24.96 -11.54
C SER A 170 8.02 23.57 -11.50
N LEU A 171 9.20 23.46 -10.91
CA LEU A 171 9.81 22.16 -10.60
C LEU A 171 9.14 21.63 -9.33
N ALA A 172 8.17 20.74 -9.48
CA ALA A 172 7.65 20.00 -8.33
C ALA A 172 8.78 19.14 -7.77
N GLU A 173 8.97 19.15 -6.45
CA GLU A 173 9.95 18.27 -5.81
C GLU A 173 9.59 16.81 -6.05
N GLU A 174 10.55 16.05 -6.55
CA GLU A 174 10.42 14.59 -6.65
C GLU A 174 10.44 13.98 -5.24
N LYS A 175 9.53 13.05 -5.00
CA LYS A 175 9.36 12.37 -3.72
C LYS A 175 9.29 10.88 -3.95
N ASP A 176 9.68 10.14 -2.94
CA ASP A 176 9.37 8.72 -2.85
C ASP A 176 8.26 8.49 -1.83
N MET A 177 7.43 7.48 -2.09
CA MET A 177 6.49 6.94 -1.12
C MET A 177 6.85 5.49 -0.84
N ILE A 178 6.96 5.11 0.43
CA ILE A 178 7.19 3.71 0.81
C ILE A 178 5.96 3.17 1.53
N TYR A 179 5.48 2.03 1.06
CA TYR A 179 4.43 1.25 1.71
C TYR A 179 5.06 0.08 2.46
N ILE A 180 4.90 0.04 3.79
CA ILE A 180 5.40 -1.01 4.66
C ILE A 180 4.22 -1.64 5.38
N LEU A 181 3.92 -2.90 5.07
CA LEU A 181 2.94 -3.67 5.84
C LEU A 181 3.63 -4.24 7.09
N ALA A 182 3.08 -3.96 8.26
CA ALA A 182 3.66 -4.37 9.53
C ALA A 182 2.59 -4.89 10.48
N ALA A 183 2.98 -5.81 11.36
CA ALA A 183 2.15 -6.20 12.49
C ALA A 183 1.93 -4.99 13.42
N THR A 184 0.72 -4.86 13.96
CA THR A 184 0.30 -3.69 14.78
C THR A 184 1.22 -3.48 15.98
N ASP A 185 1.73 -4.55 16.59
CA ASP A 185 2.67 -4.50 17.72
C ASP A 185 4.05 -3.94 17.34
N LYS A 186 4.48 -4.07 16.09
CA LYS A 186 5.76 -3.59 15.57
C LYS A 186 5.70 -2.18 15.00
N LYS A 187 4.52 -1.71 14.61
CA LYS A 187 4.33 -0.41 13.97
C LYS A 187 5.02 0.74 14.70
N ALA A 188 4.81 0.87 16.00
CA ALA A 188 5.34 1.99 16.79
C ALA A 188 6.87 2.02 16.78
N ALA A 189 7.53 0.87 16.89
CA ALA A 189 8.99 0.75 16.85
C ALA A 189 9.53 1.13 15.46
N ILE A 190 8.89 0.66 14.39
CA ILE A 190 9.28 0.96 13.01
C ILE A 190 9.16 2.47 12.73
N MET A 191 8.01 3.08 13.04
CA MET A 191 7.79 4.51 12.81
C MET A 191 8.75 5.36 13.65
N LYS A 192 9.05 4.94 14.88
CA LYS A 192 10.03 5.61 15.73
C LYS A 192 11.43 5.59 15.11
N ALA A 193 11.91 4.42 14.66
CA ALA A 193 13.23 4.28 14.02
C ALA A 193 13.36 5.15 12.76
N ILE A 194 12.31 5.16 11.91
CA ILE A 194 12.26 6.02 10.72
C ILE A 194 12.35 7.50 11.11
N ASN A 195 11.56 7.94 12.10
CA ASN A 195 11.54 9.34 12.51
C ASN A 195 12.88 9.80 13.13
N GLU A 196 13.52 8.95 13.96
CA GLU A 196 14.78 9.27 14.62
C GLU A 196 15.96 9.34 13.65
N GLN A 197 16.01 8.46 12.65
CA GLN A 197 17.15 8.34 11.73
C GLN A 197 16.96 9.12 10.42
N CYS A 198 15.72 9.27 9.96
CA CYS A 198 15.39 9.79 8.62
C CYS A 198 14.33 10.90 8.65
N GLY A 199 13.84 11.34 9.82
CA GLY A 199 12.72 12.27 9.96
C GLY A 199 12.99 13.68 9.43
N VAL A 200 12.03 14.57 9.68
CA VAL A 200 12.11 15.99 9.30
C VAL A 200 13.36 16.62 9.90
N GLY A 201 14.16 17.29 9.07
CA GLY A 201 15.45 17.87 9.45
C GLY A 201 16.66 17.02 9.03
N THR A 202 16.46 15.80 8.53
CA THR A 202 17.50 15.02 7.85
C THR A 202 17.41 15.20 6.33
N HIS A 203 18.40 14.70 5.60
CA HIS A 203 18.36 14.74 4.12
C HIS A 203 17.19 13.96 3.54
N ALA A 204 16.77 12.88 4.18
CA ALA A 204 15.60 12.09 3.77
C ALA A 204 14.28 12.84 3.99
N GLY A 205 14.20 13.67 5.02
CA GLY A 205 13.00 14.48 5.32
C GLY A 205 11.73 13.64 5.47
N ALA A 206 11.86 12.43 6.01
CA ALA A 206 10.77 11.44 6.03
C ALA A 206 9.64 11.84 6.98
N VAL A 207 8.40 11.72 6.48
CA VAL A 207 7.16 11.85 7.25
C VAL A 207 6.40 10.52 7.14
N SER A 208 5.97 9.96 8.25
CA SER A 208 5.26 8.69 8.27
C SER A 208 3.91 8.77 8.97
N PHE A 209 2.95 7.98 8.49
CA PHE A 209 1.68 7.73 9.16
C PHE A 209 1.27 6.27 8.93
N SER A 210 0.31 5.78 9.71
CA SER A 210 -0.22 4.44 9.50
C SER A 210 -1.72 4.42 9.34
N VAL A 211 -2.22 3.42 8.62
CA VAL A 211 -3.64 3.13 8.48
C VAL A 211 -3.89 1.65 8.78
N PRO A 212 -5.02 1.32 9.44
CA PRO A 212 -5.32 -0.07 9.77
C PRO A 212 -5.65 -0.88 8.52
N VAL A 213 -5.27 -2.16 8.53
CA VAL A 213 -5.59 -3.12 7.46
C VAL A 213 -6.51 -4.20 8.03
N SER A 214 -7.71 -4.36 7.45
CA SER A 214 -8.72 -5.30 7.94
C SER A 214 -8.63 -6.68 7.30
N GLU A 215 -8.21 -6.74 6.05
CA GLU A 215 -8.02 -7.99 5.29
C GLU A 215 -6.66 -7.93 4.59
N VAL A 216 -5.92 -9.04 4.63
CA VAL A 216 -4.60 -9.14 3.98
C VAL A 216 -4.40 -10.53 3.41
N ALA A 217 -3.82 -10.61 2.22
CA ALA A 217 -3.31 -11.84 1.62
C ALA A 217 -1.83 -11.66 1.23
N GLY A 218 -1.06 -12.74 1.13
CA GLY A 218 0.34 -12.71 0.73
C GLY A 218 1.36 -12.54 1.86
N VAL A 219 0.92 -12.54 3.13
CA VAL A 219 1.80 -12.42 4.31
C VAL A 219 1.99 -13.74 5.07
N ARG A 220 1.62 -14.85 4.46
CA ARG A 220 1.71 -16.16 5.08
C ARG A 220 3.18 -16.48 5.42
N ARG A 221 3.48 -16.67 6.70
CA ARG A 221 4.77 -17.25 7.11
C ARG A 221 4.72 -18.74 6.82
N LEU A 222 5.69 -19.25 6.08
CA LEU A 222 5.94 -20.68 6.04
C LEU A 222 6.42 -21.05 7.46
N THR A 223 5.54 -21.59 8.27
CA THR A 223 5.94 -22.22 9.52
C THR A 223 6.78 -23.44 9.12
N GLU A 224 8.03 -23.49 9.56
CA GLU A 224 8.84 -24.70 9.52
C GLU A 224 8.02 -25.84 10.15
N ARG A 225 7.84 -26.92 9.38
CA ARG A 225 7.27 -28.18 9.87
C ARG A 225 8.36 -29.00 10.50
#